data_47acf93c6ee79b68f25501201623456d
#
_entry.id   47acf93c6ee79b68f25501201623456d
#
_cell.length_a   1.000
_cell.length_b   1.000
_cell.length_c   1.000
_cell.angle_alpha   90.00
_cell.angle_beta   90.00
_cell.angle_gamma   90.00
#
_symmetry.space_group_name_H-M   'P 1'
#
loop_
_entity.id
_entity.type
_entity.pdbx_description
1 polymer ?
#
loop_
_entity_poly.entity_id
_entity_poly.type
_entity_poly.pdbx_seq_one_letter_code
_entity_poly.pdbx_strand_id
1 'polypeptide(L)'
;MANNYYEGTGVLMLDHVTPVIKAVFSAFALDENYPGNGRAYIARIAETNDPQWDDVLESLVDLTATLGLDIPDQSDGSLLAGVLGQLAVHFGAEDDEDLESLIENHPFEDSVDLDALLLIATCFDDGHHLTAIQFEGCWYCSKPRLFEFGGDSCFLSREVRLFGSSTRIREFGSQLRQAILAKDIEEASAFIALESASLLAGINDEMFRKEVRHRVAQRLAQPQTISAA
;
A
#
# COMPACT_ATOMS: atom_id res chain seq x y z
N MET A 1 -19.65 -25.12 5.40
CA MET A 1 -18.60 -24.50 4.55
C MET A 1 -17.52 -23.95 5.47
N ALA A 2 -16.30 -23.74 5.00
CA ALA A 2 -15.25 -23.03 5.74
C ALA A 2 -15.27 -21.59 5.23
N ASN A 3 -15.21 -20.62 6.14
CA ASN A 3 -15.12 -19.22 5.79
C ASN A 3 -13.67 -18.78 5.93
N ASN A 4 -13.21 -17.96 4.99
CA ASN A 4 -11.93 -17.28 5.06
C ASN A 4 -12.19 -15.84 5.46
N TYR A 5 -11.35 -15.32 6.36
CA TYR A 5 -11.42 -13.97 6.90
C TYR A 5 -10.09 -13.28 6.65
N TYR A 6 -10.15 -11.96 6.52
CA TYR A 6 -8.98 -11.09 6.54
C TYR A 6 -9.25 -9.93 7.49
N GLU A 7 -8.32 -9.70 8.41
CA GLU A 7 -8.35 -8.57 9.32
C GLU A 7 -7.00 -7.87 9.30
N GLY A 8 -7.03 -6.55 9.34
CA GLY A 8 -5.81 -5.77 9.35
C GLY A 8 -5.99 -4.44 10.05
N THR A 9 -4.89 -3.92 10.56
CA THR A 9 -4.82 -2.63 11.24
C THR A 9 -3.59 -1.87 10.80
N GLY A 10 -3.66 -0.54 10.87
CA GLY A 10 -2.54 0.27 10.47
C GLY A 10 -2.62 1.69 10.99
N VAL A 11 -1.68 2.50 10.55
CA VAL A 11 -1.64 3.92 10.86
C VAL A 11 -1.32 4.74 9.62
N LEU A 12 -1.97 5.87 9.51
CA LEU A 12 -1.60 6.98 8.63
C LEU A 12 -0.61 7.86 9.39
N MET A 13 0.51 8.20 8.76
CA MET A 13 1.52 9.12 9.31
C MET A 13 1.27 10.51 8.72
N LEU A 14 0.69 11.42 9.50
CA LEU A 14 0.20 12.73 9.06
C LEU A 14 0.19 13.73 10.22
N ASP A 15 0.08 15.02 9.92
CA ASP A 15 0.01 16.05 10.96
C ASP A 15 -1.34 16.01 11.71
N HIS A 16 -2.45 15.93 10.98
CA HIS A 16 -3.80 15.83 11.53
C HIS A 16 -4.80 15.33 10.48
N VAL A 17 -5.93 14.81 10.93
CA VAL A 17 -6.99 14.32 10.05
C VAL A 17 -7.83 15.48 9.54
N THR A 18 -7.90 15.62 8.23
CA THR A 18 -8.60 16.67 7.49
C THR A 18 -9.82 16.12 6.77
N PRO A 19 -10.64 16.96 6.11
CA PRO A 19 -11.73 16.49 5.27
C PRO A 19 -11.31 15.53 4.17
N VAL A 20 -10.16 15.74 3.51
CA VAL A 20 -9.62 14.82 2.50
C VAL A 20 -9.30 13.46 3.11
N ILE A 21 -8.58 13.42 4.23
CA ILE A 21 -8.27 12.15 4.92
C ILE A 21 -9.54 11.41 5.33
N LYS A 22 -10.56 12.13 5.81
CA LYS A 22 -11.86 11.53 6.14
C LYS A 22 -12.55 10.94 4.92
N ALA A 23 -12.54 11.65 3.79
CA ALA A 23 -13.17 11.17 2.55
C ALA A 23 -12.45 9.92 1.99
N VAL A 24 -11.12 9.89 2.05
CA VAL A 24 -10.31 8.81 1.46
C VAL A 24 -10.26 7.56 2.36
N PHE A 25 -10.23 7.71 3.69
CA PHE A 25 -9.98 6.60 4.61
C PHE A 25 -11.13 6.25 5.55
N SER A 26 -12.31 6.89 5.47
CA SER A 26 -13.45 6.63 6.37
C SER A 26 -13.88 5.16 6.39
N ALA A 27 -13.88 4.49 5.23
CA ALA A 27 -14.24 3.09 5.09
C ALA A 27 -13.31 2.13 5.87
N PHE A 28 -12.10 2.57 6.22
CA PHE A 28 -11.13 1.82 7.02
C PHE A 28 -11.31 2.00 8.54
N ALA A 29 -12.49 2.30 9.04
CA ALA A 29 -12.72 2.53 10.47
C ALA A 29 -11.71 3.53 11.09
N LEU A 30 -11.52 4.68 10.42
CA LEU A 30 -10.56 5.72 10.79
C LEU A 30 -10.83 6.26 12.21
N ASP A 31 -9.80 6.24 13.09
CA ASP A 31 -9.80 6.91 14.39
C ASP A 31 -8.71 7.99 14.42
N GLU A 32 -9.15 9.25 14.37
CA GLU A 32 -8.26 10.42 14.36
C GLU A 32 -7.56 10.68 15.70
N ASN A 33 -8.06 10.09 16.80
CA ASN A 33 -7.55 10.32 18.15
C ASN A 33 -6.57 9.24 18.62
N TYR A 34 -6.50 8.12 17.92
CA TYR A 34 -5.64 6.99 18.27
C TYR A 34 -4.68 6.66 17.10
N PRO A 35 -3.39 6.36 17.35
CA PRO A 35 -2.70 6.43 18.63
C PRO A 35 -2.23 7.86 18.98
N GLY A 36 -2.52 8.85 18.14
CA GLY A 36 -2.06 10.23 18.27
C GLY A 36 -0.58 10.43 17.88
N ASN A 37 0.00 11.58 18.25
CA ASN A 37 1.40 11.92 17.95
C ASN A 37 1.76 11.83 16.44
N GLY A 38 0.98 12.47 15.59
CA GLY A 38 1.21 12.45 14.15
C GLY A 38 0.80 11.14 13.47
N ARG A 39 -0.15 10.43 14.05
CA ARG A 39 -0.72 9.18 13.51
C ARG A 39 -2.21 9.12 13.71
N ALA A 40 -2.93 8.54 12.74
CA ALA A 40 -4.32 8.17 12.84
C ALA A 40 -4.47 6.67 12.53
N TYR A 41 -5.31 5.99 13.32
CA TYR A 41 -5.55 4.56 13.17
C TYR A 41 -6.50 4.28 12.01
N ILE A 42 -6.23 3.21 11.28
CA ILE A 42 -7.11 2.63 10.26
C ILE A 42 -7.22 1.11 10.48
N ALA A 43 -8.38 0.54 10.15
CA ALA A 43 -8.59 -0.91 10.24
C ALA A 43 -9.54 -1.43 9.17
N ARG A 44 -9.31 -2.70 8.79
CA ARG A 44 -10.24 -3.55 8.07
C ARG A 44 -10.52 -4.76 8.95
N ILE A 45 -11.76 -4.91 9.42
CA ILE A 45 -12.15 -5.97 10.35
C ILE A 45 -13.19 -6.86 9.68
N ALA A 46 -12.92 -8.15 9.57
CA ALA A 46 -13.80 -9.13 8.94
C ALA A 46 -15.23 -9.03 9.48
N GLU A 47 -16.22 -9.13 8.59
CA GLU A 47 -17.65 -9.04 8.91
C GLU A 47 -18.11 -7.69 9.52
N THR A 48 -17.21 -6.72 9.71
CA THR A 48 -17.52 -5.40 10.28
C THR A 48 -17.38 -4.28 9.25
N ASN A 49 -16.24 -4.21 8.61
CA ASN A 49 -16.02 -3.30 7.49
C ASN A 49 -15.12 -3.98 6.44
N ASP A 50 -15.49 -3.85 5.19
CA ASP A 50 -14.72 -4.30 4.03
C ASP A 50 -14.67 -3.14 3.02
N PRO A 51 -13.67 -2.26 3.11
CA PRO A 51 -13.60 -1.04 2.31
C PRO A 51 -13.68 -1.33 0.82
N GLN A 52 -14.66 -0.74 0.15
CA GLN A 52 -14.91 -0.86 -1.28
C GLN A 52 -14.73 0.50 -1.96
N TRP A 53 -14.46 0.50 -3.27
CA TRP A 53 -14.34 1.73 -4.02
C TRP A 53 -15.64 2.55 -4.06
N ASP A 54 -16.80 1.90 -3.94
CA ASP A 54 -18.08 2.59 -3.82
C ASP A 54 -18.17 3.44 -2.54
N ASP A 55 -17.61 2.97 -1.42
CA ASP A 55 -17.56 3.73 -0.16
C ASP A 55 -16.69 4.98 -0.29
N VAL A 56 -15.54 4.84 -0.98
CA VAL A 56 -14.63 5.96 -1.26
C VAL A 56 -15.28 6.95 -2.21
N LEU A 57 -15.97 6.48 -3.26
CA LEU A 57 -16.72 7.34 -4.17
C LEU A 57 -17.76 8.17 -3.45
N GLU A 58 -18.60 7.55 -2.59
CA GLU A 58 -19.63 8.27 -1.82
C GLU A 58 -18.99 9.39 -0.99
N SER A 59 -17.92 9.08 -0.27
CA SER A 59 -17.20 10.04 0.56
C SER A 59 -16.53 11.18 -0.25
N LEU A 60 -15.98 10.89 -1.43
CA LEU A 60 -15.38 11.90 -2.31
C LEU A 60 -16.43 12.79 -2.97
N VAL A 61 -17.63 12.25 -3.29
CA VAL A 61 -18.76 13.04 -3.77
C VAL A 61 -19.21 14.03 -2.70
N ASP A 62 -19.32 13.61 -1.44
CA ASP A 62 -19.63 14.48 -0.31
C ASP A 62 -18.58 15.56 -0.08
N LEU A 63 -17.30 15.20 -0.23
CA LEU A 63 -16.19 16.16 -0.20
C LEU A 63 -16.32 17.21 -1.32
N THR A 64 -16.58 16.76 -2.55
CA THR A 64 -16.76 17.63 -3.73
C THR A 64 -17.90 18.64 -3.49
N ALA A 65 -19.03 18.16 -2.97
CA ALA A 65 -20.15 19.03 -2.60
C ALA A 65 -19.79 20.04 -1.49
N THR A 66 -19.01 19.61 -0.48
CA THR A 66 -18.55 20.48 0.61
C THR A 66 -17.61 21.59 0.09
N LEU A 67 -16.80 21.29 -0.91
CA LEU A 67 -15.91 22.24 -1.58
C LEU A 67 -16.64 23.14 -2.58
N GLY A 68 -17.93 22.91 -2.83
CA GLY A 68 -18.75 23.69 -3.77
C GLY A 68 -18.42 23.43 -5.23
N LEU A 69 -17.90 22.23 -5.53
CA LEU A 69 -17.60 21.79 -6.88
C LEU A 69 -18.81 21.07 -7.50
N ASP A 70 -18.95 21.14 -8.81
CA ASP A 70 -19.99 20.42 -9.53
C ASP A 70 -19.65 18.92 -9.58
N ILE A 71 -20.68 18.06 -9.44
CA ILE A 71 -20.49 16.62 -9.63
C ILE A 71 -20.53 16.32 -11.13
N PRO A 72 -19.53 15.58 -11.69
CA PRO A 72 -19.50 15.25 -13.12
C PRO A 72 -20.72 14.46 -13.56
N ASP A 73 -21.19 14.73 -14.77
CA ASP A 73 -22.23 13.89 -15.41
C ASP A 73 -21.65 12.49 -15.72
N GLN A 74 -22.42 11.44 -15.44
CA GLN A 74 -22.02 10.03 -15.69
C GLN A 74 -21.89 9.64 -17.17
N SER A 75 -21.95 10.60 -18.09
CA SER A 75 -22.10 10.31 -19.51
C SER A 75 -20.84 9.77 -20.22
N ASP A 76 -19.64 9.94 -19.63
CA ASP A 76 -18.37 9.68 -20.33
C ASP A 76 -17.30 8.91 -19.49
N GLY A 77 -17.68 7.95 -18.68
CA GLY A 77 -16.71 7.14 -17.94
C GLY A 77 -17.12 6.79 -16.51
N SER A 78 -16.19 6.32 -15.70
CA SER A 78 -16.42 6.08 -14.28
C SER A 78 -16.69 7.41 -13.54
N LEU A 79 -17.75 7.48 -12.75
CA LEU A 79 -18.06 8.65 -11.92
C LEU A 79 -16.88 8.99 -10.99
N LEU A 80 -16.21 7.97 -10.44
CA LEU A 80 -15.06 8.15 -9.57
C LEU A 80 -13.90 8.83 -10.32
N ALA A 81 -13.60 8.40 -11.54
CA ALA A 81 -12.58 9.05 -12.38
C ALA A 81 -12.90 10.54 -12.62
N GLY A 82 -14.16 10.85 -12.90
CA GLY A 82 -14.60 12.23 -13.07
C GLY A 82 -14.48 13.07 -11.79
N VAL A 83 -14.86 12.53 -10.64
CA VAL A 83 -14.71 13.18 -9.32
C VAL A 83 -13.24 13.42 -8.99
N LEU A 84 -12.37 12.41 -9.19
CA LEU A 84 -10.92 12.54 -8.98
C LEU A 84 -10.31 13.62 -9.89
N GLY A 85 -10.72 13.69 -11.17
CA GLY A 85 -10.27 14.72 -12.10
C GLY A 85 -10.64 16.13 -11.65
N GLN A 86 -11.86 16.35 -11.13
CA GLN A 86 -12.26 17.65 -10.59
C GLN A 86 -11.50 18.02 -9.31
N LEU A 87 -11.30 17.06 -8.41
CA LEU A 87 -10.50 17.27 -7.21
C LEU A 87 -9.04 17.55 -7.56
N ALA A 88 -8.48 16.89 -8.60
CA ALA A 88 -7.13 17.15 -9.09
C ALA A 88 -6.96 18.64 -9.50
N VAL A 89 -7.92 19.17 -10.25
CA VAL A 89 -7.91 20.61 -10.63
C VAL A 89 -8.04 21.51 -9.40
N HIS A 90 -8.91 21.15 -8.44
CA HIS A 90 -9.12 21.95 -7.23
C HIS A 90 -7.86 22.03 -6.36
N PHE A 91 -7.14 20.91 -6.22
CA PHE A 91 -5.93 20.82 -5.41
C PHE A 91 -4.64 21.15 -6.19
N GLY A 92 -4.72 21.47 -7.49
CA GLY A 92 -3.57 21.78 -8.35
C GLY A 92 -2.68 20.56 -8.62
N ALA A 93 -3.28 19.38 -8.70
CA ALA A 93 -2.64 18.09 -8.98
C ALA A 93 -2.97 17.53 -10.37
N GLU A 94 -3.52 18.35 -11.26
CA GLU A 94 -3.90 17.96 -12.63
C GLU A 94 -2.73 17.53 -13.50
N ASP A 95 -1.51 17.96 -13.16
CA ASP A 95 -0.28 17.62 -13.88
C ASP A 95 0.51 16.48 -13.21
N ASP A 96 -0.03 15.80 -12.17
CA ASP A 96 0.63 14.64 -11.54
C ASP A 96 0.44 13.40 -12.41
N GLU A 97 1.51 12.95 -13.07
CA GLU A 97 1.51 11.83 -14.02
C GLU A 97 1.06 10.49 -13.37
N ASP A 98 1.37 10.27 -12.09
CA ASP A 98 0.96 9.08 -11.36
C ASP A 98 -0.56 9.09 -11.12
N LEU A 99 -1.12 10.26 -10.76
CA LEU A 99 -2.55 10.43 -10.55
C LEU A 99 -3.32 10.32 -11.87
N GLU A 100 -2.83 10.93 -12.94
CA GLU A 100 -3.41 10.79 -14.29
C GLU A 100 -3.46 9.31 -14.70
N SER A 101 -2.33 8.60 -14.55
CA SER A 101 -2.26 7.16 -14.84
C SER A 101 -3.21 6.34 -13.99
N LEU A 102 -3.39 6.68 -12.71
CA LEU A 102 -4.36 6.01 -11.83
C LEU A 102 -5.79 6.23 -12.34
N ILE A 103 -6.16 7.47 -12.65
CA ILE A 103 -7.51 7.83 -13.13
C ILE A 103 -7.85 7.12 -14.45
N GLU A 104 -6.88 7.00 -15.35
CA GLU A 104 -7.09 6.40 -16.67
C GLU A 104 -7.11 4.87 -16.67
N ASN A 105 -6.31 4.24 -15.83
CA ASN A 105 -6.01 2.80 -15.94
C ASN A 105 -6.55 1.96 -14.78
N HIS A 106 -6.92 2.56 -13.64
CA HIS A 106 -7.43 1.82 -12.50
C HIS A 106 -8.93 1.51 -12.70
N PRO A 107 -9.38 0.26 -12.51
CA PRO A 107 -10.79 -0.11 -12.70
C PRO A 107 -11.72 0.48 -11.62
N PHE A 108 -11.21 0.80 -10.44
CA PHE A 108 -11.98 1.25 -9.28
C PHE A 108 -13.15 0.32 -8.94
N GLU A 109 -12.89 -0.98 -8.95
CA GLU A 109 -13.87 -2.03 -8.65
C GLU A 109 -13.44 -2.83 -7.42
N ASP A 110 -14.40 -3.42 -6.71
CA ASP A 110 -14.17 -4.29 -5.54
C ASP A 110 -13.46 -3.60 -4.37
N SER A 111 -12.56 -4.34 -3.70
CA SER A 111 -11.84 -3.89 -2.51
C SER A 111 -10.83 -2.79 -2.82
N VAL A 112 -10.80 -1.79 -1.96
CA VAL A 112 -9.89 -0.65 -2.07
C VAL A 112 -8.45 -1.07 -1.74
N ASP A 113 -7.50 -0.57 -2.51
CA ASP A 113 -6.08 -0.72 -2.21
C ASP A 113 -5.47 0.56 -1.60
N LEU A 114 -4.62 0.34 -0.58
CA LEU A 114 -4.02 1.43 0.19
C LEU A 114 -2.99 2.24 -0.62
N ASP A 115 -2.43 1.67 -1.68
CA ASP A 115 -1.44 2.34 -2.52
C ASP A 115 -2.11 3.44 -3.37
N ALA A 116 -3.26 3.13 -3.97
CA ALA A 116 -4.06 4.12 -4.68
C ALA A 116 -4.59 5.21 -3.73
N LEU A 117 -5.07 4.83 -2.52
CA LEU A 117 -5.51 5.82 -1.53
C LEU A 117 -4.38 6.75 -1.07
N LEU A 118 -3.16 6.22 -0.88
CA LEU A 118 -2.00 7.05 -0.57
C LEU A 118 -1.74 8.08 -1.68
N LEU A 119 -1.77 7.64 -2.94
CA LEU A 119 -1.56 8.52 -4.08
C LEU A 119 -2.62 9.62 -4.13
N ILE A 120 -3.91 9.24 -4.06
CA ILE A 120 -5.04 10.19 -4.05
C ILE A 120 -4.87 11.21 -2.91
N ALA A 121 -4.67 10.73 -1.68
CA ALA A 121 -4.54 11.60 -0.53
C ALA A 121 -3.33 12.55 -0.65
N THR A 122 -2.16 12.06 -1.08
CA THR A 122 -0.97 12.92 -1.21
C THR A 122 -1.07 13.92 -2.35
N CYS A 123 -1.87 13.66 -3.39
CA CYS A 123 -2.17 14.64 -4.43
C CYS A 123 -3.19 15.69 -3.96
N PHE A 124 -4.09 15.36 -3.04
CA PHE A 124 -5.15 16.25 -2.54
C PHE A 124 -4.85 16.77 -1.12
N ASP A 125 -3.61 17.22 -0.89
CA ASP A 125 -3.18 17.69 0.43
C ASP A 125 -3.87 19.00 0.83
N ASP A 126 -4.84 18.91 1.74
CA ASP A 126 -5.55 20.04 2.36
C ASP A 126 -4.94 20.46 3.70
N GLY A 127 -3.65 20.15 3.91
CA GLY A 127 -2.87 20.46 5.10
C GLY A 127 -2.66 19.28 6.05
N HIS A 128 -3.05 18.07 5.66
CA HIS A 128 -2.81 16.86 6.48
C HIS A 128 -1.37 16.36 6.43
N HIS A 129 -0.63 16.66 5.34
CA HIS A 129 0.75 16.23 5.12
C HIS A 129 0.95 14.73 5.35
N LEU A 130 0.10 13.90 4.73
CA LEU A 130 0.23 12.44 4.79
C LEU A 130 1.56 12.02 4.16
N THR A 131 2.42 11.39 4.94
CA THR A 131 3.76 10.96 4.51
C THR A 131 3.86 9.47 4.24
N ALA A 132 3.15 8.65 5.00
CA ALA A 132 3.21 7.19 4.83
C ALA A 132 1.99 6.49 5.42
N ILE A 133 1.78 5.26 4.97
CA ILE A 133 0.86 4.28 5.54
C ILE A 133 1.67 3.07 6.03
N GLN A 134 1.43 2.63 7.25
CA GLN A 134 1.90 1.35 7.77
C GLN A 134 0.68 0.49 8.06
N PHE A 135 0.64 -0.71 7.50
CA PHE A 135 -0.50 -1.60 7.66
C PHE A 135 -0.03 -3.04 7.79
N GLU A 136 -0.64 -3.81 8.68
CA GLU A 136 -0.42 -5.23 8.83
C GLU A 136 -1.75 -5.96 8.96
N GLY A 137 -1.84 -7.14 8.39
CA GLY A 137 -3.05 -7.93 8.39
C GLY A 137 -2.79 -9.42 8.55
N CYS A 138 -3.86 -10.14 8.82
CA CYS A 138 -3.85 -11.58 8.88
C CYS A 138 -5.04 -12.17 8.15
N TRP A 139 -4.81 -13.28 7.46
CA TRP A 139 -5.89 -14.12 6.96
C TRP A 139 -5.98 -15.40 7.76
N TYR A 140 -7.19 -15.85 7.98
CA TYR A 140 -7.44 -17.09 8.68
C TYR A 140 -8.71 -17.77 8.19
N CYS A 141 -8.74 -19.09 8.34
CA CYS A 141 -9.89 -19.92 8.02
C CYS A 141 -10.61 -20.34 9.31
N SER A 142 -11.94 -20.41 9.28
CA SER A 142 -12.74 -20.91 10.40
C SER A 142 -12.48 -22.40 10.74
N LYS A 143 -11.67 -23.10 9.92
CA LYS A 143 -11.26 -24.49 10.15
C LYS A 143 -9.75 -24.62 10.03
N PRO A 144 -9.09 -25.49 10.85
CA PRO A 144 -7.65 -25.70 10.79
C PRO A 144 -7.28 -26.43 9.49
N ARG A 145 -6.91 -25.66 8.48
CA ARG A 145 -6.41 -26.13 7.20
C ARG A 145 -4.95 -25.72 7.02
N LEU A 146 -4.22 -26.51 6.25
CA LEU A 146 -2.82 -26.25 5.99
C LEU A 146 -2.66 -24.99 5.13
N PHE A 147 -1.85 -24.04 5.61
CA PHE A 147 -1.53 -22.77 4.93
C PHE A 147 -2.71 -21.81 4.69
N GLU A 148 -3.81 -21.96 5.43
CA GLU A 148 -4.92 -21.00 5.43
C GLU A 148 -4.88 -20.05 6.63
N PHE A 149 -3.70 -19.90 7.25
CA PHE A 149 -3.38 -18.93 8.28
C PHE A 149 -2.09 -18.22 7.90
N GLY A 150 -2.12 -16.92 7.88
CA GLY A 150 -0.95 -16.15 7.53
C GLY A 150 -1.13 -14.67 7.82
N GLY A 151 -0.12 -13.90 7.47
CA GLY A 151 -0.16 -12.45 7.60
C GLY A 151 0.63 -11.78 6.50
N ASP A 152 0.30 -10.54 6.29
CA ASP A 152 1.00 -9.62 5.40
C ASP A 152 1.25 -8.29 6.11
N SER A 153 2.06 -7.46 5.49
CA SER A 153 2.30 -6.10 5.94
C SER A 153 2.78 -5.25 4.78
N CYS A 154 2.50 -3.96 4.86
CA CYS A 154 3.08 -3.01 3.93
C CYS A 154 3.56 -1.74 4.64
N PHE A 155 4.55 -1.12 4.02
CA PHE A 155 4.96 0.26 4.26
C PHE A 155 4.86 0.99 2.93
N LEU A 156 4.05 2.01 2.87
CA LEU A 156 3.75 2.76 1.66
C LEU A 156 4.07 4.24 1.87
N SER A 157 4.84 4.83 0.98
CA SER A 157 5.06 6.27 0.86
C SER A 157 5.30 6.63 -0.61
N ARG A 158 5.39 7.92 -0.92
CA ARG A 158 5.74 8.35 -2.30
C ARG A 158 7.16 7.91 -2.70
N GLU A 159 8.06 7.68 -1.74
CA GLU A 159 9.45 7.28 -1.99
C GLU A 159 9.66 5.77 -1.95
N VAL A 160 8.89 5.05 -1.10
CA VAL A 160 9.14 3.63 -0.83
C VAL A 160 7.83 2.87 -0.71
N ARG A 161 7.76 1.73 -1.39
CA ARG A 161 6.66 0.75 -1.33
C ARG A 161 7.21 -0.63 -1.01
N LEU A 162 6.95 -1.13 0.18
CA LEU A 162 7.43 -2.44 0.63
C LEU A 162 6.26 -3.32 1.06
N PHE A 163 6.29 -4.56 0.61
CA PHE A 163 5.29 -5.57 0.93
C PHE A 163 5.96 -6.83 1.47
N GLY A 164 5.41 -7.39 2.53
CA GLY A 164 5.84 -8.64 3.12
C GLY A 164 4.68 -9.60 3.36
N SER A 165 4.95 -10.91 3.33
CA SER A 165 3.96 -11.90 3.72
C SER A 165 4.61 -13.17 4.29
N SER A 166 3.87 -13.87 5.14
CA SER A 166 4.29 -15.17 5.69
C SER A 166 4.42 -16.25 4.62
N THR A 167 3.63 -16.17 3.55
CA THR A 167 3.72 -17.08 2.41
C THR A 167 5.05 -16.93 1.68
N ARG A 168 5.47 -15.70 1.41
CA ARG A 168 6.72 -15.40 0.69
C ARG A 168 7.94 -16.01 1.40
N ILE A 169 8.08 -15.80 2.71
CA ILE A 169 9.23 -16.32 3.46
C ILE A 169 9.26 -17.85 3.51
N ARG A 170 8.11 -18.48 3.58
CA ARG A 170 7.99 -19.94 3.57
C ARG A 170 8.40 -20.54 2.22
N GLU A 171 7.96 -19.94 1.12
CA GLU A 171 8.31 -20.37 -0.23
C GLU A 171 9.77 -20.14 -0.53
N PHE A 172 10.30 -18.97 -0.23
CA PHE A 172 11.74 -18.66 -0.34
C PHE A 172 12.58 -19.65 0.45
N GLY A 173 12.25 -19.94 1.70
CA GLY A 173 12.98 -20.91 2.52
C GLY A 173 12.97 -22.33 1.94
N SER A 174 11.84 -22.75 1.34
CA SER A 174 11.73 -24.05 0.69
C SER A 174 12.62 -24.14 -0.57
N GLN A 175 12.57 -23.13 -1.44
CA GLN A 175 13.36 -23.06 -2.67
C GLN A 175 14.87 -23.01 -2.36
N LEU A 176 15.28 -22.10 -1.48
CA LEU A 176 16.68 -21.96 -1.07
C LEU A 176 17.21 -23.25 -0.45
N ARG A 177 16.43 -23.95 0.39
CA ARG A 177 16.81 -25.25 0.95
C ARG A 177 17.05 -26.30 -0.14
N GLN A 178 16.20 -26.36 -1.16
CA GLN A 178 16.35 -27.32 -2.27
C GLN A 178 17.67 -27.06 -3.04
N ALA A 179 17.97 -25.81 -3.39
CA ALA A 179 19.21 -25.44 -4.05
C ALA A 179 20.45 -25.79 -3.20
N ILE A 180 20.41 -25.53 -1.89
CA ILE A 180 21.50 -25.90 -0.96
C ILE A 180 21.71 -27.40 -0.93
N LEU A 181 20.65 -28.22 -0.84
CA LEU A 181 20.76 -29.67 -0.81
C LEU A 181 21.29 -30.24 -2.14
N ALA A 182 20.93 -29.62 -3.26
CA ALA A 182 21.46 -29.95 -4.59
C ALA A 182 22.90 -29.44 -4.79
N LYS A 183 23.44 -28.62 -3.86
CA LYS A 183 24.72 -27.90 -4.01
C LYS A 183 24.75 -26.99 -5.24
N ASP A 184 23.58 -26.50 -5.64
CA ASP A 184 23.43 -25.58 -6.77
C ASP A 184 23.65 -24.14 -6.28
N ILE A 185 24.90 -23.67 -6.43
CA ILE A 185 25.27 -22.32 -6.01
C ILE A 185 24.61 -21.27 -6.89
N GLU A 186 24.44 -21.56 -8.19
CA GLU A 186 23.84 -20.65 -9.15
C GLU A 186 22.36 -20.40 -8.80
N GLU A 187 21.61 -21.46 -8.58
CA GLU A 187 20.19 -21.36 -8.21
C GLU A 187 20.02 -20.70 -6.84
N ALA A 188 20.82 -21.07 -5.83
CA ALA A 188 20.78 -20.46 -4.51
C ALA A 188 21.06 -18.95 -4.56
N SER A 189 22.06 -18.54 -5.35
CA SER A 189 22.40 -17.13 -5.52
C SER A 189 21.31 -16.36 -6.29
N ALA A 190 20.66 -17.00 -7.27
CA ALA A 190 19.57 -16.41 -8.02
C ALA A 190 18.36 -16.10 -7.13
N PHE A 191 17.98 -17.00 -6.23
CA PHE A 191 16.90 -16.75 -5.27
C PHE A 191 17.18 -15.56 -4.34
N ILE A 192 18.41 -15.48 -3.80
CA ILE A 192 18.82 -14.36 -2.95
C ILE A 192 18.83 -13.04 -3.73
N ALA A 193 19.32 -13.09 -4.98
CA ALA A 193 19.34 -11.91 -5.85
C ALA A 193 17.91 -11.42 -6.18
N LEU A 194 16.97 -12.34 -6.41
CA LEU A 194 15.57 -12.02 -6.67
C LEU A 194 14.90 -11.33 -5.46
N GLU A 195 15.14 -11.85 -4.25
CA GLU A 195 14.65 -11.21 -3.01
C GLU A 195 15.23 -9.81 -2.83
N SER A 196 16.52 -9.65 -3.07
CA SER A 196 17.18 -8.35 -3.02
C SER A 196 16.64 -7.38 -4.07
N ALA A 197 16.39 -7.87 -5.29
CA ALA A 197 15.82 -7.07 -6.37
C ALA A 197 14.38 -6.62 -6.04
N SER A 198 13.59 -7.49 -5.40
CA SER A 198 12.24 -7.15 -4.95
C SER A 198 12.24 -6.02 -3.90
N LEU A 199 13.16 -6.06 -2.93
CA LEU A 199 13.33 -4.97 -1.97
C LEU A 199 13.75 -3.65 -2.63
N LEU A 200 14.70 -3.74 -3.57
CA LEU A 200 15.16 -2.56 -4.32
C LEU A 200 14.07 -1.97 -5.22
N ALA A 201 13.21 -2.82 -5.80
CA ALA A 201 12.09 -2.37 -6.63
C ALA A 201 11.09 -1.50 -5.85
N GLY A 202 11.03 -1.65 -4.53
CA GLY A 202 10.21 -0.79 -3.67
C GLY A 202 10.69 0.67 -3.58
N ILE A 203 11.89 1.01 -4.05
CA ILE A 203 12.39 2.39 -4.11
C ILE A 203 11.89 3.04 -5.39
N ASN A 204 11.08 4.08 -5.29
CA ASN A 204 10.45 4.71 -6.45
C ASN A 204 11.43 5.49 -7.32
N ASP A 205 12.38 6.24 -6.73
CA ASP A 205 13.43 6.95 -7.48
C ASP A 205 14.38 5.97 -8.18
N GLU A 206 14.29 5.90 -9.50
CA GLU A 206 15.09 4.99 -10.33
C GLU A 206 16.59 5.25 -10.23
N MET A 207 17.00 6.52 -10.19
CA MET A 207 18.43 6.87 -10.11
C MET A 207 18.99 6.50 -8.74
N PHE A 208 18.28 6.82 -7.68
CA PHE A 208 18.65 6.44 -6.32
C PHE A 208 18.67 4.91 -6.15
N ARG A 209 17.67 4.21 -6.68
CA ARG A 209 17.60 2.74 -6.69
C ARG A 209 18.79 2.09 -7.38
N LYS A 210 19.24 2.62 -8.52
CA LYS A 210 20.44 2.15 -9.24
C LYS A 210 21.70 2.31 -8.39
N GLU A 211 21.86 3.45 -7.74
CA GLU A 211 23.01 3.73 -6.86
C GLU A 211 23.01 2.81 -5.63
N VAL A 212 21.86 2.63 -4.99
CA VAL A 212 21.69 1.70 -3.86
C VAL A 212 22.05 0.28 -4.26
N ARG A 213 21.56 -0.19 -5.43
CA ARG A 213 21.90 -1.52 -5.97
C ARG A 213 23.42 -1.71 -6.10
N HIS A 214 24.10 -0.72 -6.70
CA HIS A 214 25.56 -0.76 -6.86
C HIS A 214 26.26 -0.82 -5.50
N ARG A 215 25.83 -0.01 -4.55
CA ARG A 215 26.42 0.02 -3.21
C ARG A 215 26.17 -1.27 -2.41
N VAL A 216 25.00 -1.87 -2.54
CA VAL A 216 24.69 -3.18 -1.93
C VAL A 216 25.62 -4.26 -2.50
N ALA A 217 25.80 -4.34 -3.82
CA ALA A 217 26.71 -5.31 -4.44
C ALA A 217 28.16 -5.14 -3.95
N GLN A 218 28.66 -3.91 -3.84
CA GLN A 218 29.97 -3.63 -3.27
C GLN A 218 30.11 -4.09 -1.80
N ARG A 219 29.08 -3.86 -0.98
CA ARG A 219 29.10 -4.26 0.44
C ARG A 219 29.08 -5.78 0.59
N LEU A 220 28.30 -6.49 -0.22
CA LEU A 220 28.25 -7.95 -0.21
C LEU A 220 29.56 -8.60 -0.67
N ALA A 221 30.31 -7.93 -1.57
CA ALA A 221 31.62 -8.40 -2.02
C ALA A 221 32.76 -8.17 -0.98
N GLN A 222 32.54 -7.34 0.04
CA GLN A 222 33.52 -7.12 1.09
C GLN A 222 33.43 -8.22 2.16
N PRO A 223 34.56 -8.69 2.72
CA PRO A 223 34.52 -9.62 3.85
C PRO A 223 33.77 -8.99 5.02
N GLN A 224 32.63 -9.53 5.36
CA GLN A 224 31.89 -9.09 6.54
C GLN A 224 32.59 -9.61 7.79
N THR A 225 33.13 -8.74 8.60
CA THR A 225 33.46 -9.06 9.98
C THR A 225 32.13 -9.15 10.72
N ILE A 226 31.50 -10.34 10.75
CA ILE A 226 30.32 -10.58 11.57
C ILE A 226 30.83 -10.52 13.03
N SER A 227 30.63 -9.40 13.68
CA SER A 227 30.74 -9.32 15.14
C SER A 227 29.58 -10.16 15.68
N ALA A 228 29.90 -11.34 16.22
CA ALA A 228 28.93 -12.15 16.95
C ALA A 228 28.47 -11.33 18.16
N ALA A 229 27.20 -10.96 18.17
CA ALA A 229 26.50 -10.38 19.33
C ALA A 229 25.89 -11.52 20.13
#